data_3ab05780723c45110e5d5eba326366f1
#
_entry.id   3ab05780723c45110e5d5eba326366f1
#
_cell.length_a   1.000
_cell.length_b   1.000
_cell.length_c   1.000
_cell.angle_alpha   90.00
_cell.angle_beta   90.00
_cell.angle_gamma   90.00
#
_symmetry.space_group_name_H-M   'P 1'
#
loop_
_entity.id
_entity.type
_entity.pdbx_description
1 polymer ?
#
loop_
_entity_poly.entity_id
_entity_poly.type
_entity_poly.pdbx_seq_one_letter_code
_entity_poly.pdbx_strand_id
1 'polypeptide(L)'
;MAARLRANGVPVEVKTIVSDGDLRAPETPIGEGIFVTALERALVAGEIDLAVHSAKDLPLDEDPQLVIAAYPERADARDALVTRRAERSVEDLAIGAKVGTDSPRRAGFLRALRADLDVIPLHGNVDTRLRRLDAGEADALLLAAAGLDRLGLGARIATRLDPESMPPAPAQGALAVQARREDQEVLDVVGRLDDAEIRIAVVAERAILKAMGGGCRAPVGAVAVQVDGDLTLLAAAVSPDGRARHVTRIRHHLDGDGSLARSLSLAAKELNTFVPLRGHVVIDTRPEVEESEREAMASDGFRVLHIPSIAIRPAKGNGGLDRARSRIADYDWVVLTSKRGVAALFDGLSAVPSSVRWAAVGATTAKALQERGAHVDCVPASARGAAIPSAMATLGSLNGRRILLARADAADRALPQKLQELGAQVDDVVAYQTDTAPEASRRAVLKALAARDVEAIMFASGSAAKGIVELAGGEADRARAFALLAITIGPKTSGVARELGFKVAAEAETQDAAGLRAALRRAIDEEVERWVESQLRQPA
;
A
#
# COMPACT_ATOMS: atom_id res chain seq x y z
N MET A 1 0.06 18.92 -29.48
CA MET A 1 -1.05 19.53 -28.71
C MET A 1 -1.34 20.95 -29.15
N ALA A 2 -0.42 21.91 -29.07
CA ALA A 2 -0.68 23.28 -29.48
C ALA A 2 -1.29 23.44 -30.89
N ALA A 3 -0.82 22.67 -31.88
CA ALA A 3 -1.38 22.68 -33.21
C ALA A 3 -2.86 22.22 -33.28
N ARG A 4 -3.24 21.23 -32.48
CA ARG A 4 -4.63 20.72 -32.38
C ARG A 4 -5.56 21.77 -31.75
N LEU A 5 -5.12 22.42 -30.66
CA LEU A 5 -5.89 23.48 -30.02
C LEU A 5 -6.09 24.68 -30.98
N ARG A 6 -5.03 25.10 -31.69
CA ARG A 6 -5.12 26.18 -32.69
C ARG A 6 -6.04 25.83 -33.85
N ALA A 7 -6.02 24.56 -34.29
CA ALA A 7 -6.93 24.09 -35.35
C ALA A 7 -8.41 24.16 -34.92
N ASN A 8 -8.67 24.06 -33.59
CA ASN A 8 -10.00 24.24 -33.00
C ASN A 8 -10.30 25.71 -32.61
N GLY A 9 -9.53 26.68 -33.10
CA GLY A 9 -9.77 28.10 -32.90
C GLY A 9 -9.31 28.63 -31.53
N VAL A 10 -8.56 27.85 -30.75
CA VAL A 10 -8.07 28.25 -29.42
C VAL A 10 -6.70 28.92 -29.56
N PRO A 11 -6.52 30.19 -29.13
CA PRO A 11 -5.22 30.83 -29.12
C PRO A 11 -4.32 30.13 -28.07
N VAL A 12 -3.12 29.73 -28.49
CA VAL A 12 -2.17 29.00 -27.62
C VAL A 12 -0.81 29.65 -27.65
N GLU A 13 -0.33 30.00 -26.45
CA GLU A 13 1.07 30.33 -26.20
C GLU A 13 1.76 29.09 -25.60
N VAL A 14 2.97 28.80 -26.08
CA VAL A 14 3.76 27.66 -25.56
C VAL A 14 4.84 28.18 -24.64
N LYS A 15 4.73 27.85 -23.36
CA LYS A 15 5.74 28.15 -22.34
C LYS A 15 6.57 26.90 -22.05
N THR A 16 7.88 26.99 -22.20
CA THR A 16 8.80 25.90 -21.83
C THR A 16 9.19 26.05 -20.37
N ILE A 17 8.97 24.98 -19.60
CA ILE A 17 9.37 24.89 -18.20
C ILE A 17 10.44 23.81 -18.08
N VAL A 18 11.60 24.19 -17.52
CA VAL A 18 12.71 23.26 -17.28
C VAL A 18 12.46 22.57 -15.95
N SER A 19 12.40 21.26 -15.96
CA SER A 19 12.20 20.46 -14.75
C SER A 19 13.53 20.18 -14.03
N ASP A 20 13.44 19.84 -12.74
CA ASP A 20 14.60 19.37 -11.98
C ASP A 20 15.21 18.10 -12.60
N GLY A 21 14.41 17.31 -13.33
CA GLY A 21 14.85 16.15 -14.07
C GLY A 21 15.73 16.51 -15.28
N ASP A 22 15.47 17.64 -15.93
CA ASP A 22 16.26 18.13 -17.06
C ASP A 22 17.60 18.71 -16.64
N LEU A 23 17.68 19.26 -15.41
CA LEU A 23 18.88 19.91 -14.86
C LEU A 23 19.87 18.95 -14.19
N ARG A 24 19.46 17.71 -13.91
CA ARG A 24 20.30 16.74 -13.18
C ARG A 24 21.43 16.19 -14.03
N ALA A 25 22.57 15.96 -13.34
CA ALA A 25 23.69 15.22 -13.92
C ALA A 25 23.25 13.80 -14.36
N PRO A 26 23.77 13.29 -15.49
CA PRO A 26 23.36 12.00 -16.06
C PRO A 26 23.50 10.80 -15.12
N GLU A 27 24.26 10.91 -14.05
CA GLU A 27 24.58 9.83 -13.10
C GLU A 27 23.65 9.78 -11.88
N THR A 28 22.72 10.72 -11.73
CA THR A 28 21.84 10.79 -10.55
C THR A 28 20.58 9.93 -10.76
N PRO A 29 20.23 9.01 -9.83
CA PRO A 29 19.01 8.24 -9.92
C PRO A 29 17.77 9.15 -10.02
N ILE A 30 16.90 8.85 -10.97
CA ILE A 30 15.66 9.60 -11.20
C ILE A 30 14.65 9.23 -10.10
N GLY A 31 14.18 10.22 -9.31
CA GLY A 31 13.04 10.07 -8.41
C GLY A 31 11.70 10.07 -9.17
N GLU A 32 10.64 9.56 -8.56
CA GLU A 32 9.29 9.62 -9.13
C GLU A 32 8.80 11.08 -9.23
N GLY A 33 8.08 11.42 -10.31
CA GLY A 33 7.45 12.72 -10.52
C GLY A 33 8.40 13.90 -10.82
N ILE A 34 9.69 13.66 -10.96
CA ILE A 34 10.69 14.74 -11.10
C ILE A 34 10.47 15.64 -12.32
N PHE A 35 9.89 15.09 -13.40
CA PHE A 35 9.54 15.81 -14.61
C PHE A 35 8.16 16.49 -14.51
N VAL A 36 7.32 16.05 -13.60
CA VAL A 36 5.92 16.45 -13.46
C VAL A 36 5.78 17.61 -12.44
N THR A 37 6.48 17.55 -11.33
CA THR A 37 6.34 18.48 -10.20
C THR A 37 6.53 19.94 -10.57
N ALA A 38 7.44 20.26 -11.49
CA ALA A 38 7.66 21.65 -11.91
C ALA A 38 6.45 22.20 -12.71
N LEU A 39 5.86 21.37 -13.57
CA LEU A 39 4.67 21.70 -14.35
C LEU A 39 3.43 21.82 -13.45
N GLU A 40 3.27 20.92 -12.48
CA GLU A 40 2.17 20.98 -11.51
C GLU A 40 2.23 22.24 -10.65
N ARG A 41 3.42 22.61 -10.17
CA ARG A 41 3.60 23.89 -9.46
C ARG A 41 3.19 25.09 -10.31
N ALA A 42 3.59 25.12 -11.58
CA ALA A 42 3.24 26.20 -12.49
C ALA A 42 1.73 26.25 -12.79
N LEU A 43 1.05 25.09 -12.88
CA LEU A 43 -0.40 25.00 -12.98
C LEU A 43 -1.10 25.58 -11.74
N VAL A 44 -0.71 25.12 -10.54
CA VAL A 44 -1.29 25.58 -9.27
C VAL A 44 -1.03 27.07 -9.06
N ALA A 45 0.14 27.58 -9.46
CA ALA A 45 0.48 28.99 -9.39
C ALA A 45 -0.24 29.86 -10.45
N GLY A 46 -0.97 29.27 -11.40
CA GLY A 46 -1.62 29.99 -12.50
C GLY A 46 -0.65 30.56 -13.53
N GLU A 47 0.59 30.07 -13.57
CA GLU A 47 1.59 30.48 -14.55
C GLU A 47 1.36 29.88 -15.93
N ILE A 48 0.67 28.75 -15.99
CA ILE A 48 0.19 28.05 -17.19
C ILE A 48 -1.23 27.54 -16.94
N ASP A 49 -2.00 27.36 -18.00
CA ASP A 49 -3.39 26.89 -17.92
C ASP A 49 -3.49 25.39 -18.12
N LEU A 50 -2.55 24.80 -18.86
CA LEU A 50 -2.49 23.36 -19.10
C LEU A 50 -1.03 22.89 -19.18
N ALA A 51 -0.82 21.62 -18.80
CA ALA A 51 0.44 20.91 -18.97
C ALA A 51 0.24 19.65 -19.80
N VAL A 52 1.21 19.34 -20.67
CA VAL A 52 1.18 18.12 -21.50
C VAL A 52 2.27 17.17 -21.03
N HIS A 53 1.87 15.97 -20.68
CA HIS A 53 2.75 14.94 -20.14
C HIS A 53 2.78 13.68 -21.02
N SER A 54 3.86 12.90 -20.93
CA SER A 54 3.78 11.47 -21.23
C SER A 54 3.02 10.79 -20.09
N ALA A 55 1.90 10.17 -20.40
CA ALA A 55 0.99 9.62 -19.38
C ALA A 55 1.64 8.59 -18.43
N LYS A 56 2.64 7.84 -18.92
CA LYS A 56 3.42 6.88 -18.13
C LYS A 56 4.28 7.49 -17.03
N ASP A 57 4.60 8.79 -17.14
CA ASP A 57 5.49 9.50 -16.21
C ASP A 57 4.70 10.25 -15.12
N LEU A 58 3.36 10.28 -15.23
CA LEU A 58 2.47 10.85 -14.22
C LEU A 58 2.43 9.98 -12.97
N PRO A 59 2.49 10.56 -11.76
CA PRO A 59 2.27 9.83 -10.52
C PRO A 59 0.86 9.25 -10.49
N LEU A 60 0.66 8.18 -9.69
CA LEU A 60 -0.66 7.59 -9.49
C LEU A 60 -1.53 8.45 -8.57
N ASP A 61 -0.90 9.11 -7.60
CA ASP A 61 -1.54 10.05 -6.71
C ASP A 61 -1.38 11.46 -7.27
N GLU A 62 -2.50 12.05 -7.66
CA GLU A 62 -2.57 13.38 -8.26
C GLU A 62 -2.73 14.47 -7.19
N ASP A 63 -2.24 15.69 -7.48
CA ASP A 63 -2.55 16.85 -6.65
C ASP A 63 -4.06 17.09 -6.68
N PRO A 64 -4.74 17.24 -5.52
CA PRO A 64 -6.20 17.41 -5.47
C PRO A 64 -6.70 18.67 -6.19
N GLN A 65 -5.84 19.67 -6.43
CA GLN A 65 -6.17 20.87 -7.16
C GLN A 65 -6.11 20.69 -8.69
N LEU A 66 -5.50 19.59 -9.15
CA LEU A 66 -5.30 19.28 -10.56
C LEU A 66 -6.16 18.12 -11.04
N VAL A 67 -6.28 17.98 -12.35
CA VAL A 67 -7.01 16.89 -12.99
C VAL A 67 -6.45 16.60 -14.38
N ILE A 68 -6.47 15.32 -14.80
CA ILE A 68 -6.17 14.96 -16.18
C ILE A 68 -7.43 15.18 -17.03
N ALA A 69 -7.46 16.31 -17.70
CA ALA A 69 -8.61 16.74 -18.50
C ALA A 69 -8.79 15.90 -19.77
N ALA A 70 -7.69 15.45 -20.41
CA ALA A 70 -7.78 14.66 -21.64
C ALA A 70 -6.60 13.70 -21.83
N TYR A 71 -6.90 12.59 -22.53
CA TYR A 71 -5.94 11.69 -23.18
C TYR A 71 -6.15 11.76 -24.71
N PRO A 72 -5.58 12.75 -25.39
CA PRO A 72 -6.00 13.09 -26.76
C PRO A 72 -5.47 12.19 -27.86
N GLU A 73 -4.40 11.44 -27.60
CA GLU A 73 -3.81 10.52 -28.56
C GLU A 73 -2.92 9.49 -27.90
N ARG A 74 -2.78 8.34 -28.56
CA ARG A 74 -1.83 7.31 -28.20
C ARG A 74 -1.00 6.92 -29.40
N ALA A 75 0.31 7.14 -29.36
CA ALA A 75 1.27 6.57 -30.28
C ALA A 75 1.56 5.10 -29.93
N ASP A 76 2.40 4.44 -30.75
CA ASP A 76 2.79 3.05 -30.52
C ASP A 76 3.32 2.83 -29.10
N ALA A 77 2.62 2.00 -28.34
CA ALA A 77 2.95 1.73 -26.93
C ALA A 77 4.19 0.86 -26.75
N ARG A 78 4.65 0.18 -27.80
CA ARG A 78 5.75 -0.80 -27.74
C ARG A 78 7.07 -0.16 -27.33
N ASP A 79 7.91 -1.00 -26.75
CA ASP A 79 9.34 -0.69 -26.64
C ASP A 79 10.04 -0.94 -27.99
N ALA A 80 11.12 -0.21 -28.20
CA ALA A 80 11.93 -0.31 -29.41
C ALA A 80 13.35 -0.68 -29.04
N LEU A 81 13.92 -1.61 -29.79
CA LEU A 81 15.35 -1.88 -29.82
C LEU A 81 16.01 -0.91 -30.81
N VAL A 82 17.04 -0.23 -30.34
CA VAL A 82 17.92 0.60 -31.18
C VAL A 82 19.31 0.03 -31.07
N THR A 83 19.94 -0.32 -32.18
CA THR A 83 21.25 -0.95 -32.22
C THR A 83 22.30 -0.02 -32.81
N ARG A 84 23.55 -0.23 -32.45
CA ARG A 84 24.69 0.51 -33.02
C ARG A 84 25.10 -0.03 -34.38
N ARG A 85 24.86 -1.32 -34.62
CA ARG A 85 25.22 -2.04 -35.84
C ARG A 85 23.97 -2.48 -36.60
N ALA A 86 24.06 -3.57 -37.34
CA ALA A 86 23.00 -4.05 -38.21
C ALA A 86 22.05 -5.09 -37.57
N GLU A 87 22.17 -5.34 -36.26
CA GLU A 87 21.31 -6.29 -35.56
C GLU A 87 19.84 -5.80 -35.60
N ARG A 88 18.94 -6.71 -35.93
CA ARG A 88 17.51 -6.39 -36.16
C ARG A 88 16.59 -6.91 -35.07
N SER A 89 17.10 -7.75 -34.17
CA SER A 89 16.31 -8.32 -33.09
C SER A 89 17.15 -8.47 -31.81
N VAL A 90 16.51 -8.81 -30.69
CA VAL A 90 17.21 -9.11 -29.43
C VAL A 90 18.04 -10.40 -29.55
N GLU A 91 17.56 -11.33 -30.37
CA GLU A 91 18.21 -12.62 -30.63
C GLU A 91 19.52 -12.45 -31.39
N ASP A 92 19.63 -11.43 -32.26
CA ASP A 92 20.83 -11.13 -33.07
C ASP A 92 21.98 -10.54 -32.24
N LEU A 93 21.71 -10.07 -31.02
CA LEU A 93 22.72 -9.49 -30.16
C LEU A 93 23.75 -10.56 -29.72
N ALA A 94 25.02 -10.21 -29.76
CA ALA A 94 26.09 -11.09 -29.34
C ALA A 94 25.98 -11.45 -27.84
N ILE A 95 26.46 -12.61 -27.44
CA ILE A 95 26.59 -13.00 -26.03
C ILE A 95 27.43 -11.95 -25.30
N GLY A 96 26.93 -11.48 -24.15
CA GLY A 96 27.56 -10.42 -23.37
C GLY A 96 27.41 -9.01 -23.95
N ALA A 97 26.58 -8.82 -25.00
CA ALA A 97 26.34 -7.49 -25.55
C ALA A 97 25.73 -6.55 -24.49
N LYS A 98 26.22 -5.31 -24.46
CA LYS A 98 25.77 -4.28 -23.54
C LYS A 98 24.48 -3.62 -24.02
N VAL A 99 23.39 -3.76 -23.24
CA VAL A 99 22.10 -3.15 -23.56
C VAL A 99 21.76 -2.09 -22.52
N GLY A 100 21.66 -0.82 -22.97
CA GLY A 100 21.42 0.33 -22.10
C GLY A 100 19.94 0.54 -21.80
N THR A 101 19.59 0.58 -20.50
CA THR A 101 18.26 0.99 -20.03
C THR A 101 18.29 1.36 -18.54
N ASP A 102 17.49 2.39 -18.15
CA ASP A 102 17.28 2.74 -16.74
C ASP A 102 15.98 2.16 -16.16
N SER A 103 15.19 1.51 -17.00
CA SER A 103 13.90 0.98 -16.61
C SER A 103 14.08 -0.40 -15.96
N PRO A 104 13.73 -0.56 -14.66
CA PRO A 104 13.75 -1.88 -14.01
C PRO A 104 12.88 -2.91 -14.73
N ARG A 105 11.74 -2.47 -15.31
CA ARG A 105 10.86 -3.30 -16.12
C ARG A 105 11.60 -3.84 -17.35
N ARG A 106 12.18 -2.96 -18.18
CA ARG A 106 12.93 -3.37 -19.37
C ARG A 106 14.11 -4.27 -19.03
N ALA A 107 14.85 -3.92 -17.98
CA ALA A 107 15.98 -4.73 -17.51
C ALA A 107 15.55 -6.13 -17.08
N GLY A 108 14.47 -6.25 -16.29
CA GLY A 108 13.95 -7.53 -15.84
C GLY A 108 13.45 -8.41 -17.00
N PHE A 109 12.60 -7.84 -17.89
CA PHE A 109 12.09 -8.59 -19.05
C PHE A 109 13.21 -8.98 -20.03
N LEU A 110 14.19 -8.11 -20.25
CA LEU A 110 15.33 -8.45 -21.11
C LEU A 110 16.15 -9.61 -20.52
N ARG A 111 16.44 -9.59 -19.21
CA ARG A 111 17.12 -10.70 -18.53
C ARG A 111 16.32 -11.99 -18.57
N ALA A 112 14.99 -11.90 -18.50
CA ALA A 112 14.13 -13.08 -18.65
C ALA A 112 14.16 -13.67 -20.06
N LEU A 113 14.37 -12.84 -21.09
CA LEU A 113 14.50 -13.27 -22.49
C LEU A 113 15.92 -13.77 -22.81
N ARG A 114 16.94 -13.04 -22.36
CA ARG A 114 18.36 -13.24 -22.69
C ARG A 114 19.21 -12.95 -21.44
N ALA A 115 19.37 -13.96 -20.60
CA ALA A 115 20.14 -13.87 -19.35
C ALA A 115 21.66 -13.65 -19.57
N ASP A 116 22.13 -13.87 -20.78
CA ASP A 116 23.51 -13.70 -21.19
C ASP A 116 23.89 -12.27 -21.59
N LEU A 117 22.91 -11.35 -21.68
CA LEU A 117 23.18 -9.94 -22.02
C LEU A 117 23.61 -9.15 -20.79
N ASP A 118 24.51 -8.18 -20.99
CA ASP A 118 24.97 -7.22 -19.98
C ASP A 118 24.03 -6.00 -19.99
N VAL A 119 23.07 -5.96 -19.06
CA VAL A 119 22.11 -4.85 -18.94
C VAL A 119 22.71 -3.75 -18.09
N ILE A 120 23.07 -2.63 -18.72
CA ILE A 120 23.71 -1.49 -18.08
C ILE A 120 22.78 -0.28 -17.92
N PRO A 121 22.91 0.49 -16.82
CA PRO A 121 22.17 1.75 -16.69
C PRO A 121 22.69 2.78 -17.69
N LEU A 122 21.78 3.42 -18.42
CA LEU A 122 22.13 4.48 -19.36
C LEU A 122 21.14 5.63 -19.26
N HIS A 123 21.53 6.64 -18.48
CA HIS A 123 20.69 7.81 -18.17
C HIS A 123 20.72 8.88 -19.27
N GLY A 124 19.72 9.77 -19.22
CA GLY A 124 19.59 10.92 -20.11
C GLY A 124 18.31 10.87 -20.96
N ASN A 125 18.06 11.96 -21.70
CA ASN A 125 16.99 12.01 -22.70
C ASN A 125 17.33 11.15 -23.93
N VAL A 126 16.40 11.02 -24.86
CA VAL A 126 16.56 10.17 -26.06
C VAL A 126 17.83 10.52 -26.84
N ASP A 127 18.05 11.82 -27.12
CA ASP A 127 19.21 12.28 -27.89
C ASP A 127 20.55 11.98 -27.19
N THR A 128 20.58 12.17 -25.89
CA THR A 128 21.78 11.84 -25.09
C THR A 128 22.09 10.36 -25.13
N ARG A 129 21.06 9.50 -24.96
CA ARG A 129 21.24 8.03 -25.02
C ARG A 129 21.68 7.57 -26.40
N LEU A 130 21.13 8.13 -27.48
CA LEU A 130 21.54 7.82 -28.85
C LEU A 130 23.01 8.22 -29.10
N ARG A 131 23.42 9.41 -28.65
CA ARG A 131 24.83 9.83 -28.76
C ARG A 131 25.78 8.88 -28.03
N ARG A 132 25.38 8.40 -26.82
CA ARG A 132 26.17 7.45 -26.04
C ARG A 132 26.22 6.06 -26.72
N LEU A 133 25.13 5.64 -27.36
CA LEU A 133 25.13 4.44 -28.19
C LEU A 133 26.09 4.59 -29.37
N ASP A 134 26.04 5.71 -30.08
CA ASP A 134 26.90 5.98 -31.23
C ASP A 134 28.38 6.08 -30.83
N ALA A 135 28.66 6.57 -29.60
CA ALA A 135 29.99 6.58 -28.98
C ALA A 135 30.49 5.18 -28.55
N GLY A 136 29.63 4.15 -28.60
CA GLY A 136 30.03 2.76 -28.28
C GLY A 136 29.99 2.41 -26.79
N GLU A 137 29.30 3.21 -25.95
CA GLU A 137 29.10 2.90 -24.54
C GLU A 137 28.16 1.70 -24.33
N ALA A 138 27.25 1.45 -25.28
CA ALA A 138 26.42 0.26 -25.37
C ALA A 138 26.39 -0.28 -26.81
N ASP A 139 25.95 -1.53 -26.97
CA ASP A 139 25.74 -2.16 -28.28
C ASP A 139 24.28 -1.94 -28.76
N ALA A 140 23.37 -1.83 -27.80
CA ALA A 140 21.94 -1.55 -28.06
C ALA A 140 21.31 -0.75 -26.93
N LEU A 141 20.13 -0.16 -27.21
CA LEU A 141 19.27 0.55 -26.26
C LEU A 141 17.84 0.01 -26.33
N LEU A 142 17.17 0.03 -25.18
CA LEU A 142 15.72 -0.11 -25.11
C LEU A 142 15.07 1.24 -24.81
N LEU A 143 14.27 1.74 -25.76
CA LEU A 143 13.57 3.02 -25.70
C LEU A 143 12.06 2.82 -25.96
N ALA A 144 11.24 3.83 -25.68
CA ALA A 144 9.84 3.82 -26.12
C ALA A 144 9.75 4.22 -27.60
N ALA A 145 9.10 3.42 -28.44
CA ALA A 145 8.89 3.71 -29.85
C ALA A 145 8.24 5.09 -30.07
N ALA A 146 7.20 5.40 -29.30
CA ALA A 146 6.51 6.69 -29.35
C ALA A 146 7.44 7.91 -29.17
N GLY A 147 8.47 7.79 -28.32
CA GLY A 147 9.45 8.85 -28.11
C GLY A 147 10.31 9.10 -29.35
N LEU A 148 10.79 8.02 -29.95
CA LEU A 148 11.60 8.09 -31.20
C LEU A 148 10.78 8.63 -32.37
N ASP A 149 9.54 8.16 -32.53
CA ASP A 149 8.64 8.62 -33.60
C ASP A 149 8.32 10.12 -33.49
N ARG A 150 8.01 10.61 -32.28
CA ARG A 150 7.72 12.05 -32.03
C ARG A 150 8.92 12.97 -32.27
N LEU A 151 10.13 12.45 -32.11
CA LEU A 151 11.37 13.18 -32.44
C LEU A 151 11.80 13.03 -33.90
N GLY A 152 11.04 12.31 -34.73
CA GLY A 152 11.43 12.03 -36.12
C GLY A 152 12.58 11.02 -36.25
N LEU A 153 12.87 10.28 -35.18
CA LEU A 153 13.98 9.33 -35.11
C LEU A 153 13.53 7.88 -35.33
N GLY A 154 12.35 7.65 -35.89
CA GLY A 154 11.81 6.32 -36.18
C GLY A 154 12.74 5.44 -37.02
N ALA A 155 13.53 6.02 -37.91
CA ALA A 155 14.55 5.30 -38.71
C ALA A 155 15.68 4.67 -37.87
N ARG A 156 15.86 5.07 -36.61
CA ARG A 156 16.83 4.47 -35.66
C ARG A 156 16.30 3.19 -35.01
N ILE A 157 15.02 2.89 -35.17
CA ILE A 157 14.39 1.69 -34.60
C ILE A 157 14.80 0.47 -35.42
N ALA A 158 15.55 -0.45 -34.83
CA ALA A 158 15.87 -1.74 -35.45
C ALA A 158 14.64 -2.65 -35.47
N THR A 159 13.93 -2.74 -34.33
CA THR A 159 12.65 -3.45 -34.21
C THR A 159 11.79 -2.88 -33.08
N ARG A 160 10.47 -2.99 -33.24
CA ARG A 160 9.49 -2.75 -32.19
C ARG A 160 9.19 -4.07 -31.51
N LEU A 161 9.41 -4.13 -30.21
CA LEU A 161 9.33 -5.38 -29.45
C LEU A 161 7.86 -5.80 -29.26
N ASP A 162 7.63 -7.10 -29.37
CA ASP A 162 6.31 -7.69 -29.13
C ASP A 162 5.90 -7.50 -27.65
N PRO A 163 4.70 -6.95 -27.36
CA PRO A 163 4.18 -6.80 -26.02
C PRO A 163 4.11 -8.10 -25.20
N GLU A 164 3.98 -9.25 -25.86
CA GLU A 164 3.99 -10.55 -25.17
C GLU A 164 5.36 -10.87 -24.55
N SER A 165 6.43 -10.48 -25.22
CA SER A 165 7.81 -10.68 -24.74
C SER A 165 8.32 -9.51 -23.91
N MET A 166 7.98 -8.29 -24.29
CA MET A 166 8.39 -7.04 -23.64
C MET A 166 7.16 -6.15 -23.38
N PRO A 167 6.33 -6.46 -22.38
CA PRO A 167 5.15 -5.66 -22.06
C PRO A 167 5.52 -4.21 -21.78
N PRO A 168 4.89 -3.23 -22.47
CA PRO A 168 5.23 -1.81 -22.33
C PRO A 168 4.90 -1.27 -20.94
N ALA A 169 5.47 -0.12 -20.59
CA ALA A 169 5.08 0.56 -19.36
C ALA A 169 3.60 0.96 -19.43
N PRO A 170 2.84 0.86 -18.32
CA PRO A 170 1.47 1.33 -18.27
C PRO A 170 1.36 2.76 -18.80
N ALA A 171 0.40 3.03 -19.66
CA ALA A 171 0.17 4.30 -20.36
C ALA A 171 1.28 4.73 -21.35
N GLN A 172 2.23 3.87 -21.70
CA GLN A 172 3.25 4.20 -22.69
C GLN A 172 2.62 4.54 -24.04
N GLY A 173 3.13 5.59 -24.67
CA GLY A 173 2.64 6.12 -25.94
C GLY A 173 1.51 7.13 -25.81
N ALA A 174 0.75 7.15 -24.73
CA ALA A 174 -0.31 8.12 -24.52
C ALA A 174 0.25 9.47 -24.03
N LEU A 175 -0.38 10.56 -24.50
CA LEU A 175 -0.25 11.89 -23.90
C LEU A 175 -1.38 12.10 -22.90
N ALA A 176 -1.09 12.88 -21.86
CA ALA A 176 -2.07 13.35 -20.89
C ALA A 176 -2.02 14.89 -20.82
N VAL A 177 -3.18 15.52 -20.78
CA VAL A 177 -3.32 16.97 -20.59
C VAL A 177 -3.88 17.22 -19.21
N GLN A 178 -3.10 17.90 -18.38
CA GLN A 178 -3.44 18.24 -17.00
C GLN A 178 -3.80 19.71 -16.90
N ALA A 179 -4.83 20.03 -16.13
CA ALA A 179 -5.31 21.38 -15.87
C ALA A 179 -5.71 21.54 -14.40
N ARG A 180 -6.01 22.78 -13.97
CA ARG A 180 -6.61 23.04 -12.66
C ARG A 180 -8.05 22.48 -12.62
N ARG A 181 -8.40 21.85 -11.52
CA ARG A 181 -9.74 21.23 -11.33
C ARG A 181 -10.87 22.24 -11.34
N GLU A 182 -10.63 23.46 -10.92
CA GLU A 182 -11.64 24.50 -10.80
C GLU A 182 -11.74 25.38 -12.06
N ASP A 183 -10.89 25.17 -13.07
CA ASP A 183 -10.84 25.98 -14.28
C ASP A 183 -11.76 25.40 -15.37
N GLN A 184 -13.07 25.62 -15.21
CA GLN A 184 -14.08 25.06 -16.09
C GLN A 184 -13.91 25.48 -17.56
N GLU A 185 -13.45 26.71 -17.82
CA GLU A 185 -13.24 27.20 -19.18
C GLU A 185 -12.15 26.39 -19.91
N VAL A 186 -11.04 26.13 -19.23
CA VAL A 186 -9.96 25.29 -19.77
C VAL A 186 -10.41 23.83 -19.91
N LEU A 187 -11.15 23.30 -18.92
CA LEU A 187 -11.65 21.92 -18.95
C LEU A 187 -12.60 21.71 -20.11
N ASP A 188 -13.51 22.63 -20.40
CA ASP A 188 -14.46 22.54 -21.52
C ASP A 188 -13.76 22.54 -22.89
N VAL A 189 -12.66 23.27 -23.00
CA VAL A 189 -11.86 23.33 -24.22
C VAL A 189 -11.04 22.07 -24.41
N VAL A 190 -10.36 21.63 -23.35
CA VAL A 190 -9.44 20.49 -23.40
C VAL A 190 -10.20 19.16 -23.45
N GLY A 191 -11.32 19.06 -22.76
CA GLY A 191 -12.17 17.86 -22.74
C GLY A 191 -12.63 17.41 -24.13
N ARG A 192 -12.80 18.35 -25.08
CA ARG A 192 -13.13 18.02 -26.48
C ARG A 192 -12.01 17.26 -27.21
N LEU A 193 -10.82 17.22 -26.65
CA LEU A 193 -9.69 16.48 -27.20
C LEU A 193 -9.56 15.08 -26.58
N ASP A 194 -10.37 14.77 -25.55
CA ASP A 194 -10.33 13.48 -24.90
C ASP A 194 -10.83 12.37 -25.82
N ASP A 195 -10.11 11.26 -25.82
CA ASP A 195 -10.51 10.04 -26.51
C ASP A 195 -10.90 9.01 -25.46
N ALA A 196 -12.16 8.65 -25.43
CA ALA A 196 -12.74 7.77 -24.41
C ALA A 196 -12.11 6.36 -24.44
N GLU A 197 -11.77 5.83 -25.61
CA GLU A 197 -11.15 4.51 -25.73
C GLU A 197 -9.72 4.53 -25.18
N ILE A 198 -8.96 5.60 -25.49
CA ILE A 198 -7.63 5.80 -24.95
C ILE A 198 -7.68 6.00 -23.44
N ARG A 199 -8.64 6.78 -22.93
CA ARG A 199 -8.84 6.98 -21.49
C ARG A 199 -9.07 5.66 -20.77
N ILE A 200 -10.02 4.85 -21.24
CA ILE A 200 -10.34 3.55 -20.65
C ILE A 200 -9.09 2.65 -20.64
N ALA A 201 -8.38 2.57 -21.76
CA ALA A 201 -7.17 1.75 -21.86
C ALA A 201 -6.07 2.22 -20.90
N VAL A 202 -5.77 3.52 -20.86
CA VAL A 202 -4.75 4.12 -20.00
C VAL A 202 -5.10 3.94 -18.52
N VAL A 203 -6.36 4.17 -18.14
CA VAL A 203 -6.84 3.99 -16.77
C VAL A 203 -6.72 2.53 -16.35
N ALA A 204 -7.11 1.58 -17.19
CA ALA A 204 -6.99 0.15 -16.90
C ALA A 204 -5.53 -0.28 -16.69
N GLU A 205 -4.61 0.18 -17.52
CA GLU A 205 -3.17 -0.11 -17.39
C GLU A 205 -2.59 0.47 -16.10
N ARG A 206 -2.90 1.73 -15.78
CA ARG A 206 -2.46 2.41 -14.56
C ARG A 206 -3.07 1.79 -13.30
N ALA A 207 -4.29 1.27 -13.38
CA ALA A 207 -4.96 0.56 -12.29
C ALA A 207 -4.22 -0.72 -11.88
N ILE A 208 -3.67 -1.47 -12.85
CA ILE A 208 -2.79 -2.62 -12.52
C ILE A 208 -1.61 -2.16 -11.67
N LEU A 209 -0.96 -1.07 -12.07
CA LEU A 209 0.18 -0.54 -11.32
C LEU A 209 -0.22 -0.10 -9.90
N LYS A 210 -1.37 0.58 -9.77
CA LYS A 210 -1.92 1.01 -8.47
C LYS A 210 -2.30 -0.19 -7.60
N ALA A 211 -2.98 -1.18 -8.14
CA ALA A 211 -3.41 -2.38 -7.40
C ALA A 211 -2.25 -3.29 -6.97
N MET A 212 -1.08 -3.15 -7.61
CA MET A 212 0.16 -3.82 -7.21
C MET A 212 0.97 -3.02 -6.18
N GLY A 213 0.52 -1.84 -5.77
CA GLY A 213 1.28 -0.95 -4.88
C GLY A 213 2.59 -0.46 -5.52
N GLY A 214 2.61 -0.33 -6.85
CA GLY A 214 3.78 0.06 -7.62
C GLY A 214 3.72 1.52 -8.05
N GLY A 215 4.89 2.18 -8.14
CA GLY A 215 5.09 3.49 -8.78
C GLY A 215 5.68 3.35 -10.18
N CYS A 216 6.04 4.48 -10.80
CA CYS A 216 6.59 4.53 -12.17
C CYS A 216 7.85 3.65 -12.40
N ARG A 217 8.49 3.18 -11.33
CA ARG A 217 9.68 2.31 -11.37
C ARG A 217 9.38 0.83 -11.09
N ALA A 218 8.14 0.46 -10.88
CA ALA A 218 7.78 -0.94 -10.69
C ALA A 218 8.11 -1.75 -11.97
N PRO A 219 8.65 -2.96 -11.84
CA PRO A 219 8.94 -3.83 -12.98
C PRO A 219 7.64 -4.50 -13.50
N VAL A 220 6.65 -3.67 -13.80
CA VAL A 220 5.33 -4.04 -14.29
C VAL A 220 5.15 -3.46 -15.69
N GLY A 221 4.64 -4.27 -16.60
CA GLY A 221 4.18 -3.85 -17.90
C GLY A 221 2.69 -4.07 -18.05
N ALA A 222 2.01 -3.17 -18.78
CA ALA A 222 0.61 -3.37 -19.15
C ALA A 222 0.31 -2.65 -20.46
N VAL A 223 -0.54 -3.26 -21.27
CA VAL A 223 -1.11 -2.65 -22.48
C VAL A 223 -2.54 -3.11 -22.65
N ALA A 224 -3.44 -2.16 -22.85
CA ALA A 224 -4.85 -2.40 -23.10
C ALA A 224 -5.25 -1.87 -24.48
N VAL A 225 -6.18 -2.57 -25.11
CA VAL A 225 -6.84 -2.17 -26.35
C VAL A 225 -8.33 -2.44 -26.22
N GLN A 226 -9.12 -1.53 -26.76
CA GLN A 226 -10.57 -1.72 -26.87
C GLN A 226 -10.92 -2.16 -28.27
N VAL A 227 -11.71 -3.23 -28.40
CA VAL A 227 -12.20 -3.76 -29.67
C VAL A 227 -13.63 -4.24 -29.46
N ASP A 228 -14.56 -3.74 -30.26
CA ASP A 228 -15.96 -4.18 -30.28
C ASP A 228 -16.65 -4.18 -28.91
N GLY A 229 -16.40 -3.16 -28.08
CA GLY A 229 -16.99 -3.04 -26.74
C GLY A 229 -16.27 -3.85 -25.65
N ASP A 230 -15.26 -4.64 -26.01
CA ASP A 230 -14.43 -5.37 -25.08
C ASP A 230 -13.09 -4.66 -24.84
N LEU A 231 -12.70 -4.54 -23.57
CA LEU A 231 -11.35 -4.18 -23.20
C LEU A 231 -10.50 -5.46 -23.06
N THR A 232 -9.47 -5.57 -23.88
CA THR A 232 -8.46 -6.62 -23.74
C THR A 232 -7.19 -5.99 -23.14
N LEU A 233 -6.74 -6.52 -22.00
CA LEU A 233 -5.54 -6.04 -21.33
C LEU A 233 -4.57 -7.20 -21.11
N LEU A 234 -3.33 -7.00 -21.54
CA LEU A 234 -2.18 -7.82 -21.18
C LEU A 234 -1.42 -7.09 -20.07
N ALA A 235 -1.21 -7.77 -18.95
CA ALA A 235 -0.40 -7.25 -17.84
C ALA A 235 0.66 -8.28 -17.44
N ALA A 236 1.83 -7.80 -17.04
CA ALA A 236 2.93 -8.67 -16.65
C ALA A 236 3.80 -8.03 -15.59
N ALA A 237 4.36 -8.87 -14.73
CA ALA A 237 5.37 -8.51 -13.76
C ALA A 237 6.62 -9.37 -13.94
N VAL A 238 7.78 -8.83 -13.54
CA VAL A 238 9.05 -9.51 -13.63
C VAL A 238 9.94 -9.16 -12.43
N SER A 239 10.70 -10.14 -11.91
CA SER A 239 11.71 -9.86 -10.89
C SER A 239 12.92 -9.11 -11.49
N PRO A 240 13.66 -8.30 -10.70
CA PRO A 240 14.80 -7.54 -11.20
C PRO A 240 15.88 -8.40 -11.87
N ASP A 241 16.02 -9.65 -11.45
CA ASP A 241 16.97 -10.62 -12.01
C ASP A 241 16.42 -11.40 -13.21
N GLY A 242 15.15 -11.19 -13.56
CA GLY A 242 14.47 -11.86 -14.67
C GLY A 242 14.03 -13.30 -14.42
N ARG A 243 14.30 -13.88 -13.22
CA ARG A 243 14.03 -15.30 -12.94
C ARG A 243 12.55 -15.60 -12.69
N ALA A 244 11.83 -14.65 -12.09
CA ALA A 244 10.38 -14.73 -11.93
C ALA A 244 9.73 -13.80 -12.93
N ARG A 245 8.83 -14.34 -13.76
CA ARG A 245 8.02 -13.58 -14.71
C ARG A 245 6.63 -14.19 -14.74
N HIS A 246 5.61 -13.36 -14.68
CA HIS A 246 4.24 -13.80 -14.88
C HIS A 246 3.50 -12.83 -15.80
N VAL A 247 2.62 -13.39 -16.62
CA VAL A 247 1.79 -12.63 -17.57
C VAL A 247 0.35 -13.06 -17.38
N THR A 248 -0.54 -12.11 -17.23
CA THR A 248 -1.99 -12.34 -17.17
C THR A 248 -2.70 -11.57 -18.27
N ARG A 249 -3.86 -12.06 -18.69
CA ARG A 249 -4.71 -11.44 -19.71
C ARG A 249 -6.11 -11.30 -19.18
N ILE A 250 -6.67 -10.13 -19.38
CA ILE A 250 -8.05 -9.83 -19.02
C ILE A 250 -8.81 -9.52 -20.29
N ARG A 251 -10.00 -10.07 -20.42
CA ARG A 251 -11.03 -9.57 -21.34
C ARG A 251 -12.22 -9.14 -20.51
N HIS A 252 -12.64 -7.89 -20.66
CA HIS A 252 -13.73 -7.30 -19.91
C HIS A 252 -14.69 -6.62 -20.86
N HIS A 253 -15.97 -6.98 -20.80
CA HIS A 253 -17.02 -6.35 -21.57
C HIS A 253 -17.47 -5.07 -20.89
N LEU A 254 -17.31 -3.92 -21.55
CA LEU A 254 -17.49 -2.61 -20.92
C LEU A 254 -18.95 -2.30 -20.57
N ASP A 255 -19.91 -2.85 -21.35
CA ASP A 255 -21.35 -2.72 -21.11
C ASP A 255 -21.93 -3.84 -20.21
N GLY A 256 -21.08 -4.70 -19.64
CA GLY A 256 -21.48 -5.83 -18.82
C GLY A 256 -21.70 -5.46 -17.34
N ASP A 257 -22.37 -6.36 -16.59
CA ASP A 257 -22.66 -6.18 -15.16
C ASP A 257 -21.41 -6.28 -14.25
N GLY A 258 -20.22 -6.49 -14.82
CA GLY A 258 -18.97 -6.66 -14.06
C GLY A 258 -18.23 -5.35 -13.82
N SER A 259 -17.66 -5.18 -12.60
CA SER A 259 -16.77 -4.06 -12.33
C SER A 259 -15.40 -4.27 -13.01
N LEU A 260 -15.02 -3.35 -13.90
CA LEU A 260 -13.69 -3.32 -14.50
C LEU A 260 -12.60 -3.27 -13.42
N ALA A 261 -12.77 -2.42 -12.42
CA ALA A 261 -11.82 -2.26 -11.32
C ALA A 261 -11.57 -3.59 -10.57
N ARG A 262 -12.63 -4.36 -10.34
CA ARG A 262 -12.52 -5.69 -9.71
C ARG A 262 -11.74 -6.67 -10.56
N SER A 263 -11.96 -6.68 -11.89
CA SER A 263 -11.19 -7.53 -12.81
C SER A 263 -9.72 -7.17 -12.80
N LEU A 264 -9.39 -5.88 -12.74
CA LEU A 264 -8.03 -5.36 -12.67
C LEU A 264 -7.35 -5.72 -11.33
N SER A 265 -8.06 -5.59 -10.21
CA SER A 265 -7.56 -5.99 -8.88
C SER A 265 -7.25 -7.49 -8.80
N LEU A 266 -8.09 -8.34 -9.40
CA LEU A 266 -7.84 -9.78 -9.46
C LEU A 266 -6.58 -10.13 -10.27
N ALA A 267 -6.38 -9.47 -11.41
CA ALA A 267 -5.17 -9.67 -12.21
C ALA A 267 -3.90 -9.18 -11.50
N ALA A 268 -3.97 -8.04 -10.83
CA ALA A 268 -2.86 -7.53 -10.03
C ALA A 268 -2.50 -8.49 -8.88
N LYS A 269 -3.50 -9.08 -8.23
CA LYS A 269 -3.30 -10.10 -7.21
C LYS A 269 -2.63 -11.36 -7.77
N GLU A 270 -3.05 -11.81 -8.94
CA GLU A 270 -2.41 -12.93 -9.63
C GLU A 270 -0.93 -12.60 -9.91
N LEU A 271 -0.63 -11.44 -10.49
CA LEU A 271 0.75 -11.01 -10.74
C LEU A 271 1.59 -10.97 -9.47
N ASN A 272 1.08 -10.40 -8.38
CA ASN A 272 1.78 -10.34 -7.08
C ASN A 272 2.02 -11.72 -6.46
N THR A 273 1.17 -12.71 -6.73
CA THR A 273 1.36 -14.08 -6.24
C THR A 273 2.60 -14.73 -6.86
N PHE A 274 2.84 -14.51 -8.14
CA PHE A 274 3.96 -15.12 -8.87
C PHE A 274 5.23 -14.27 -8.87
N VAL A 275 5.08 -12.95 -8.82
CA VAL A 275 6.19 -11.99 -8.79
C VAL A 275 5.90 -10.98 -7.68
N PRO A 276 6.23 -11.31 -6.41
CA PRO A 276 6.00 -10.39 -5.31
C PRO A 276 6.89 -9.15 -5.47
N LEU A 277 6.26 -8.05 -5.83
CA LEU A 277 6.90 -6.73 -5.90
C LEU A 277 6.87 -6.08 -4.52
N ARG A 278 7.61 -4.97 -4.38
CA ARG A 278 7.49 -4.10 -3.19
C ARG A 278 6.11 -3.44 -3.21
N GLY A 279 5.10 -4.18 -2.77
CA GLY A 279 3.71 -3.78 -2.79
C GLY A 279 3.36 -2.58 -1.89
N HIS A 280 2.10 -2.44 -1.59
CA HIS A 280 1.54 -1.37 -0.74
C HIS A 280 2.29 -1.22 0.59
N VAL A 281 2.71 -0.01 0.91
CA VAL A 281 3.47 0.28 2.13
C VAL A 281 2.50 0.57 3.26
N VAL A 282 2.64 -0.20 4.33
CA VAL A 282 1.71 -0.15 5.47
C VAL A 282 2.45 -0.01 6.79
N ILE A 283 2.00 0.89 7.65
CA ILE A 283 2.50 0.98 9.03
C ILE A 283 1.74 -0.02 9.91
N ASP A 284 2.46 -0.93 10.54
CA ASP A 284 1.94 -1.78 11.60
C ASP A 284 2.35 -1.23 12.97
N THR A 285 1.36 -0.81 13.74
CA THR A 285 1.57 -0.12 15.03
C THR A 285 1.61 -1.05 16.23
N ARG A 286 1.49 -2.36 16.04
CA ARG A 286 1.48 -3.36 17.11
C ARG A 286 2.86 -3.42 17.79
N PRO A 287 2.92 -3.66 19.11
CA PRO A 287 4.20 -3.80 19.79
C PRO A 287 5.01 -5.00 19.33
N GLU A 288 4.33 -6.07 18.91
CA GLU A 288 4.94 -7.31 18.44
C GLU A 288 4.17 -7.85 17.24
N VAL A 289 4.88 -8.40 16.27
CA VAL A 289 4.34 -9.06 15.08
C VAL A 289 5.11 -10.35 14.86
N GLU A 290 4.40 -11.47 14.75
CA GLU A 290 5.00 -12.79 14.51
C GLU A 290 5.56 -12.85 13.08
N GLU A 291 6.67 -13.61 12.89
CA GLU A 291 7.31 -13.73 11.57
C GLU A 291 6.38 -14.35 10.53
N SER A 292 5.61 -15.38 10.90
CA SER A 292 4.60 -15.98 10.04
C SER A 292 3.56 -15.00 9.51
N GLU A 293 3.25 -13.98 10.31
CA GLU A 293 2.32 -12.93 9.90
C GLU A 293 2.98 -11.92 8.97
N ARG A 294 4.26 -11.58 9.19
CA ARG A 294 5.03 -10.75 8.26
C ARG A 294 5.16 -11.41 6.89
N GLU A 295 5.43 -12.72 6.88
CA GLU A 295 5.48 -13.51 5.66
C GLU A 295 4.12 -13.53 4.94
N ALA A 296 3.03 -13.70 5.68
CA ALA A 296 1.69 -13.67 5.13
C ALA A 296 1.33 -12.29 4.54
N MET A 297 1.71 -11.19 5.22
CA MET A 297 1.54 -9.83 4.70
C MET A 297 2.37 -9.62 3.42
N ALA A 298 3.62 -10.07 3.40
CA ALA A 298 4.48 -9.98 2.22
C ALA A 298 3.92 -10.79 1.04
N SER A 299 3.39 -11.99 1.29
CA SER A 299 2.74 -12.82 0.27
C SER A 299 1.48 -12.17 -0.30
N ASP A 300 0.79 -11.36 0.51
CA ASP A 300 -0.36 -10.56 0.07
C ASP A 300 0.04 -9.27 -0.68
N GLY A 301 1.33 -9.02 -0.88
CA GLY A 301 1.85 -7.85 -1.59
C GLY A 301 1.98 -6.61 -0.71
N PHE A 302 2.11 -6.76 0.62
CA PHE A 302 2.31 -5.64 1.54
C PHE A 302 3.76 -5.53 1.99
N ARG A 303 4.30 -4.32 1.96
CA ARG A 303 5.56 -3.95 2.60
C ARG A 303 5.27 -3.34 3.95
N VAL A 304 5.46 -4.10 5.02
CA VAL A 304 5.14 -3.67 6.38
C VAL A 304 6.29 -2.88 7.00
N LEU A 305 6.00 -1.65 7.42
CA LEU A 305 6.83 -0.87 8.31
C LEU A 305 6.34 -1.13 9.74
N HIS A 306 7.04 -2.02 10.45
CA HIS A 306 6.73 -2.29 11.86
C HIS A 306 7.24 -1.13 12.72
N ILE A 307 6.31 -0.28 13.17
CA ILE A 307 6.60 0.91 13.98
C ILE A 307 5.68 0.90 15.20
N PRO A 308 6.08 0.26 16.30
CA PRO A 308 5.27 0.18 17.51
C PRO A 308 4.90 1.57 18.04
N SER A 309 3.63 1.88 18.11
CA SER A 309 3.12 3.13 18.70
C SER A 309 2.75 2.99 20.18
N ILE A 310 2.83 1.77 20.70
CA ILE A 310 2.72 1.44 22.11
C ILE A 310 3.83 0.47 22.49
N ALA A 311 4.28 0.54 23.74
CA ALA A 311 5.20 -0.45 24.34
C ALA A 311 4.54 -1.11 25.55
N ILE A 312 4.75 -2.41 25.68
CA ILE A 312 4.28 -3.16 26.85
C ILE A 312 5.43 -3.30 27.81
N ARG A 313 5.20 -2.92 29.05
CA ARG A 313 6.20 -3.03 30.13
C ARG A 313 5.64 -3.78 31.32
N PRO A 314 6.48 -4.48 32.07
CA PRO A 314 6.09 -4.97 33.39
C PRO A 314 5.54 -3.83 34.26
N ALA A 315 4.52 -4.09 35.05
CA ALA A 315 3.96 -3.08 35.93
C ALA A 315 5.00 -2.63 36.95
N LYS A 316 5.27 -1.33 37.03
CA LYS A 316 6.20 -0.77 38.01
C LYS A 316 5.60 -0.86 39.43
N GLY A 317 6.41 -1.19 40.42
CA GLY A 317 5.99 -1.26 41.82
C GLY A 317 4.97 -2.36 42.10
N ASN A 318 5.10 -3.49 41.45
CA ASN A 318 4.07 -4.52 41.31
C ASN A 318 3.85 -5.44 42.53
N GLY A 319 4.02 -4.93 43.73
CA GLY A 319 3.64 -5.68 44.96
C GLY A 319 2.19 -6.18 44.95
N GLY A 320 1.32 -5.65 44.11
CA GLY A 320 -0.04 -6.14 43.90
C GLY A 320 -0.10 -7.49 43.19
N LEU A 321 0.56 -7.62 42.03
CA LEU A 321 0.63 -8.86 41.28
C LEU A 321 1.39 -9.95 42.03
N ASP A 322 2.50 -9.61 42.68
CA ASP A 322 3.29 -10.56 43.47
C ASP A 322 2.52 -11.06 44.69
N ARG A 323 1.79 -10.18 45.40
CA ARG A 323 0.87 -10.58 46.48
C ARG A 323 -0.25 -11.47 45.94
N ALA A 324 -0.81 -11.18 44.76
CA ALA A 324 -1.84 -12.02 44.19
C ALA A 324 -1.32 -13.40 43.78
N ARG A 325 -0.09 -13.48 43.23
CA ARG A 325 0.59 -14.77 42.94
C ARG A 325 0.82 -15.60 44.17
N SER A 326 1.34 -15.02 45.25
CA SER A 326 1.62 -15.74 46.51
C SER A 326 0.35 -16.27 47.20
N ARG A 327 -0.81 -15.72 46.86
CA ARG A 327 -2.11 -16.06 47.42
C ARG A 327 -3.07 -16.62 46.36
N ILE A 328 -2.54 -17.08 45.21
CA ILE A 328 -3.39 -17.46 44.07
C ILE A 328 -4.38 -18.58 44.40
N ALA A 329 -4.01 -19.49 45.28
CA ALA A 329 -4.87 -20.58 45.76
C ALA A 329 -6.04 -20.13 46.67
N ASP A 330 -6.00 -18.87 47.16
CA ASP A 330 -7.08 -18.28 47.95
C ASP A 330 -8.24 -17.74 47.11
N TYR A 331 -8.09 -17.67 45.80
CA TYR A 331 -9.14 -17.20 44.88
C TYR A 331 -10.02 -18.37 44.42
N ASP A 332 -11.32 -18.09 44.25
CA ASP A 332 -12.26 -19.02 43.60
C ASP A 332 -12.08 -18.97 42.08
N TRP A 333 -11.76 -17.78 41.56
CA TRP A 333 -11.61 -17.54 40.12
C TRP A 333 -10.40 -16.64 39.84
N VAL A 334 -9.73 -16.95 38.71
CA VAL A 334 -8.76 -16.06 38.08
C VAL A 334 -9.26 -15.74 36.68
N VAL A 335 -9.42 -14.46 36.38
CA VAL A 335 -9.95 -13.97 35.10
C VAL A 335 -8.85 -13.22 34.35
N LEU A 336 -8.58 -13.67 33.12
CA LEU A 336 -7.56 -13.08 32.26
C LEU A 336 -8.19 -12.59 30.94
N THR A 337 -7.86 -11.35 30.58
CA THR A 337 -8.44 -10.67 29.41
C THR A 337 -7.45 -10.56 28.25
N SER A 338 -6.24 -11.11 28.39
CA SER A 338 -5.23 -11.09 27.32
C SER A 338 -4.14 -12.14 27.55
N LYS A 339 -3.50 -12.62 26.46
CA LYS A 339 -2.32 -13.48 26.53
C LYS A 339 -1.16 -12.85 27.31
N ARG A 340 -1.06 -11.52 27.32
CA ARG A 340 -0.05 -10.78 28.10
C ARG A 340 -0.33 -10.82 29.59
N GLY A 341 -1.59 -10.72 29.99
CA GLY A 341 -2.01 -10.94 31.37
C GLY A 341 -1.66 -12.35 31.85
N VAL A 342 -1.85 -13.36 30.98
CA VAL A 342 -1.42 -14.75 31.24
C VAL A 342 0.10 -14.79 31.45
N ALA A 343 0.88 -14.28 30.50
CA ALA A 343 2.33 -14.27 30.59
C ALA A 343 2.81 -13.57 31.89
N ALA A 344 2.28 -12.38 32.16
CA ALA A 344 2.64 -11.62 33.35
C ALA A 344 2.28 -12.34 34.65
N LEU A 345 1.10 -12.97 34.74
CA LEU A 345 0.70 -13.70 35.98
C LEU A 345 1.54 -14.94 36.19
N PHE A 346 1.84 -15.69 35.12
CA PHE A 346 2.59 -16.94 35.20
C PHE A 346 4.11 -16.76 35.33
N ASP A 347 4.63 -15.57 34.97
CA ASP A 347 6.02 -15.23 35.22
C ASP A 347 6.27 -15.09 36.74
N GLY A 348 6.88 -16.10 37.32
CA GLY A 348 7.09 -16.24 38.77
C GLY A 348 5.99 -16.99 39.55
N LEU A 349 5.02 -17.61 38.88
CA LEU A 349 4.08 -18.54 39.50
C LEU A 349 4.73 -19.93 39.65
N SER A 350 4.82 -20.44 40.84
CA SER A 350 5.50 -21.71 41.16
C SER A 350 4.71 -22.94 40.74
N ALA A 351 3.37 -22.88 40.77
CA ALA A 351 2.46 -23.95 40.37
C ALA A 351 1.06 -23.42 40.05
N VAL A 352 0.34 -24.10 39.17
CA VAL A 352 -1.06 -23.81 38.86
C VAL A 352 -1.95 -24.54 39.87
N PRO A 353 -2.69 -23.83 40.75
CA PRO A 353 -3.52 -24.48 41.74
C PRO A 353 -4.75 -25.12 41.09
N SER A 354 -5.02 -26.39 41.45
CA SER A 354 -6.19 -27.15 40.96
C SER A 354 -7.51 -26.70 41.64
N SER A 355 -7.45 -25.94 42.72
CA SER A 355 -8.61 -25.42 43.44
C SER A 355 -9.23 -24.17 42.77
N VAL A 356 -8.49 -23.52 41.88
CA VAL A 356 -8.88 -22.27 41.22
C VAL A 356 -9.51 -22.53 39.88
N ARG A 357 -10.63 -21.87 39.62
CA ARG A 357 -11.27 -21.84 38.28
C ARG A 357 -10.68 -20.72 37.44
N TRP A 358 -10.52 -20.97 36.17
CA TRP A 358 -9.90 -20.03 35.23
C TRP A 358 -10.91 -19.57 34.17
N ALA A 359 -10.99 -18.24 33.98
CA ALA A 359 -11.80 -17.65 32.92
C ALA A 359 -10.94 -16.84 31.96
N ALA A 360 -11.17 -17.02 30.67
CA ALA A 360 -10.51 -16.31 29.59
C ALA A 360 -11.52 -15.46 28.80
N VAL A 361 -11.11 -14.27 28.33
CA VAL A 361 -11.98 -13.42 27.51
C VAL A 361 -12.32 -14.01 26.15
N GLY A 362 -11.49 -14.90 25.63
CA GLY A 362 -11.65 -15.53 24.31
C GLY A 362 -10.63 -16.64 24.03
N ALA A 363 -10.76 -17.28 22.88
CA ALA A 363 -10.01 -18.48 22.51
C ALA A 363 -8.47 -18.32 22.59
N THR A 364 -7.93 -17.19 22.15
CA THR A 364 -6.48 -16.92 22.18
C THR A 364 -5.93 -16.86 23.61
N THR A 365 -6.68 -16.25 24.53
CA THR A 365 -6.31 -16.18 25.95
C THR A 365 -6.49 -17.55 26.62
N ALA A 366 -7.54 -18.29 26.27
CA ALA A 366 -7.78 -19.65 26.76
C ALA A 366 -6.63 -20.59 26.35
N LYS A 367 -6.22 -20.55 25.09
CA LYS A 367 -5.07 -21.32 24.60
C LYS A 367 -3.79 -21.00 25.38
N ALA A 368 -3.50 -19.70 25.60
CA ALA A 368 -2.35 -19.29 26.37
C ALA A 368 -2.37 -19.80 27.83
N LEU A 369 -3.54 -19.89 28.45
CA LEU A 369 -3.72 -20.50 29.78
C LEU A 369 -3.45 -22.01 29.75
N GLN A 370 -4.02 -22.72 28.76
CA GLN A 370 -3.84 -24.16 28.59
C GLN A 370 -2.36 -24.54 28.36
N GLU A 371 -1.65 -23.75 27.54
CA GLU A 371 -0.21 -23.92 27.31
C GLU A 371 0.63 -23.75 28.59
N ARG A 372 0.09 -23.07 29.61
CA ARG A 372 0.69 -22.93 30.95
C ARG A 372 0.15 -23.95 31.95
N GLY A 373 -0.64 -24.90 31.52
CA GLY A 373 -1.17 -26.00 32.34
C GLY A 373 -2.43 -25.65 33.16
N ALA A 374 -3.08 -24.51 32.90
CA ALA A 374 -4.34 -24.16 33.54
C ALA A 374 -5.53 -24.78 32.83
N HIS A 375 -6.47 -25.36 33.58
CA HIS A 375 -7.76 -25.78 33.02
C HIS A 375 -8.68 -24.57 32.89
N VAL A 376 -9.17 -24.28 31.67
CA VAL A 376 -10.04 -23.11 31.44
C VAL A 376 -11.50 -23.53 31.60
N ASP A 377 -12.16 -23.01 32.63
CA ASP A 377 -13.54 -23.34 32.98
C ASP A 377 -14.57 -22.48 32.25
N CYS A 378 -14.19 -21.24 31.89
CA CYS A 378 -15.10 -20.27 31.30
C CYS A 378 -14.46 -19.49 30.14
N VAL A 379 -15.11 -19.55 28.96
CA VAL A 379 -14.84 -18.69 27.81
C VAL A 379 -16.19 -18.19 27.29
N PRO A 380 -16.47 -16.88 27.29
CA PRO A 380 -17.75 -16.38 26.80
C PRO A 380 -17.89 -16.56 25.27
N ALA A 381 -19.11 -16.69 24.79
CA ALA A 381 -19.40 -16.82 23.35
C ALA A 381 -18.95 -15.61 22.52
N SER A 382 -18.90 -14.43 23.12
CA SER A 382 -18.31 -13.23 22.51
C SER A 382 -17.03 -12.83 23.26
N ALA A 383 -15.94 -12.61 22.55
CA ALA A 383 -14.63 -12.25 23.11
C ALA A 383 -14.58 -10.80 23.64
N ARG A 384 -15.51 -10.45 24.52
CA ARG A 384 -15.64 -9.13 25.15
C ARG A 384 -15.57 -9.28 26.67
N GLY A 385 -14.79 -8.44 27.34
CA GLY A 385 -14.70 -8.44 28.80
C GLY A 385 -16.07 -8.34 29.50
N ALA A 386 -17.00 -7.56 28.93
CA ALA A 386 -18.35 -7.40 29.46
C ALA A 386 -19.22 -8.69 29.44
N ALA A 387 -18.85 -9.69 28.63
CA ALA A 387 -19.56 -10.97 28.55
C ALA A 387 -19.07 -12.00 29.60
N ILE A 388 -17.91 -11.81 30.20
CA ILE A 388 -17.30 -12.75 31.16
C ILE A 388 -18.17 -12.91 32.42
N PRO A 389 -18.69 -11.85 33.08
CA PRO A 389 -19.49 -12.02 34.31
C PRO A 389 -20.74 -12.87 34.10
N SER A 390 -21.46 -12.65 32.99
CA SER A 390 -22.66 -13.41 32.65
C SER A 390 -22.32 -14.88 32.36
N ALA A 391 -21.23 -15.15 31.62
CA ALA A 391 -20.79 -16.52 31.34
C ALA A 391 -20.35 -17.24 32.61
N MET A 392 -19.63 -16.58 33.51
CA MET A 392 -19.24 -17.15 34.81
C MET A 392 -20.46 -17.47 35.69
N ALA A 393 -21.47 -16.58 35.69
CA ALA A 393 -22.69 -16.74 36.48
C ALA A 393 -23.52 -17.98 36.06
N THR A 394 -23.41 -18.44 34.80
CA THR A 394 -24.04 -19.71 34.37
C THR A 394 -23.41 -20.95 35.01
N LEU A 395 -22.18 -20.84 35.47
CA LEU A 395 -21.40 -21.92 36.10
C LEU A 395 -21.55 -21.95 37.63
N GLY A 396 -22.30 -21.00 38.19
CA GLY A 396 -22.60 -20.92 39.63
C GLY A 396 -22.66 -19.49 40.16
N SER A 397 -23.17 -19.34 41.38
CA SER A 397 -23.24 -18.02 42.05
C SER A 397 -21.87 -17.42 42.26
N LEU A 398 -21.73 -16.13 41.94
CA LEU A 398 -20.53 -15.33 42.19
C LEU A 398 -20.57 -14.58 43.52
N ASN A 399 -21.71 -14.62 44.23
CA ASN A 399 -21.87 -13.93 45.52
C ASN A 399 -20.88 -14.46 46.55
N GLY A 400 -20.09 -13.56 47.13
CA GLY A 400 -19.05 -13.87 48.10
C GLY A 400 -17.78 -14.50 47.52
N ARG A 401 -17.71 -14.78 46.20
CA ARG A 401 -16.54 -15.38 45.57
C ARG A 401 -15.40 -14.39 45.44
N ARG A 402 -14.20 -14.86 45.70
CA ARG A 402 -12.95 -14.09 45.53
C ARG A 402 -12.44 -14.27 44.11
N ILE A 403 -12.35 -13.17 43.37
CA ILE A 403 -11.96 -13.15 41.96
C ILE A 403 -10.71 -12.28 41.77
N LEU A 404 -9.67 -12.86 41.18
CA LEU A 404 -8.50 -12.12 40.74
C LEU A 404 -8.73 -11.70 39.28
N LEU A 405 -8.60 -10.40 39.01
CA LEU A 405 -8.46 -9.83 37.66
C LEU A 405 -7.02 -9.38 37.46
N ALA A 406 -6.26 -10.02 36.55
CA ALA A 406 -4.92 -9.60 36.18
C ALA A 406 -4.93 -9.05 34.76
N ARG A 407 -4.79 -7.71 34.62
CA ARG A 407 -5.01 -7.02 33.34
C ARG A 407 -4.16 -5.77 33.16
N ALA A 408 -4.28 -5.11 31.98
CA ALA A 408 -3.57 -3.85 31.70
C ALA A 408 -3.98 -2.72 32.66
N ASP A 409 -3.07 -1.78 32.90
CA ASP A 409 -3.31 -0.57 33.69
C ASP A 409 -4.45 0.31 33.15
N ALA A 410 -4.55 0.42 31.82
CA ALA A 410 -5.60 1.19 31.13
C ALA A 410 -6.87 0.37 30.81
N ALA A 411 -7.09 -0.77 31.47
CA ALA A 411 -8.26 -1.60 31.20
C ALA A 411 -9.56 -0.96 31.73
N ASP A 412 -10.66 -1.18 30.98
CA ASP A 412 -11.99 -0.67 31.26
C ASP A 412 -12.50 -1.13 32.64
N ARG A 413 -13.10 -0.22 33.42
CA ARG A 413 -13.64 -0.50 34.77
C ARG A 413 -14.98 -1.24 34.75
N ALA A 414 -15.62 -1.41 33.61
CA ALA A 414 -16.93 -2.07 33.54
C ALA A 414 -16.89 -3.55 33.97
N LEU A 415 -15.79 -4.27 33.68
CA LEU A 415 -15.66 -5.68 34.06
C LEU A 415 -15.63 -5.89 35.60
N PRO A 416 -14.74 -5.23 36.38
CA PRO A 416 -14.77 -5.39 37.83
C PRO A 416 -16.08 -4.91 38.44
N GLN A 417 -16.68 -3.82 37.96
CA GLN A 417 -17.96 -3.33 38.45
C GLN A 417 -19.07 -4.36 38.28
N LYS A 418 -19.19 -4.98 37.10
CA LYS A 418 -20.20 -6.03 36.87
C LYS A 418 -20.00 -7.27 37.75
N LEU A 419 -18.76 -7.67 38.01
CA LEU A 419 -18.48 -8.78 38.92
C LEU A 419 -18.87 -8.42 40.36
N GLN A 420 -18.61 -7.17 40.79
CA GLN A 420 -19.01 -6.66 42.10
C GLN A 420 -20.53 -6.55 42.23
N GLU A 421 -21.25 -6.13 41.18
CA GLU A 421 -22.74 -6.12 41.13
C GLU A 421 -23.32 -7.51 41.32
N LEU A 422 -22.60 -8.57 40.91
CA LEU A 422 -22.98 -9.97 41.15
C LEU A 422 -22.54 -10.50 42.53
N GLY A 423 -22.07 -9.60 43.41
CA GLY A 423 -21.67 -9.92 44.78
C GLY A 423 -20.25 -10.48 44.96
N ALA A 424 -19.42 -10.45 43.93
CA ALA A 424 -18.06 -10.94 44.01
C ALA A 424 -17.12 -9.98 44.72
N GLN A 425 -16.12 -10.53 45.43
CA GLN A 425 -14.97 -9.79 45.95
C GLN A 425 -13.86 -9.80 44.88
N VAL A 426 -13.60 -8.62 44.29
CA VAL A 426 -12.70 -8.51 43.14
C VAL A 426 -11.38 -7.85 43.53
N ASP A 427 -10.28 -8.57 43.36
CA ASP A 427 -8.92 -8.06 43.39
C ASP A 427 -8.49 -7.72 41.96
N ASP A 428 -8.56 -6.43 41.59
CA ASP A 428 -8.19 -5.91 40.28
C ASP A 428 -6.72 -5.46 40.30
N VAL A 429 -5.83 -6.25 39.71
CA VAL A 429 -4.38 -6.00 39.76
C VAL A 429 -3.84 -5.67 38.35
N VAL A 430 -2.96 -4.69 38.32
CA VAL A 430 -2.24 -4.34 37.08
C VAL A 430 -1.17 -5.40 36.80
N ALA A 431 -1.36 -6.18 35.76
CA ALA A 431 -0.41 -7.19 35.33
C ALA A 431 0.71 -6.61 34.45
N TYR A 432 0.39 -5.63 33.62
CA TYR A 432 1.34 -4.95 32.75
C TYR A 432 0.87 -3.51 32.47
N GLN A 433 1.82 -2.66 32.09
CA GLN A 433 1.57 -1.28 31.68
C GLN A 433 1.70 -1.13 30.18
N THR A 434 0.88 -0.24 29.61
CA THR A 434 0.95 0.14 28.21
C THR A 434 1.45 1.57 28.12
N ASP A 435 2.71 1.74 27.74
CA ASP A 435 3.26 3.05 27.42
C ASP A 435 2.80 3.44 26.01
N THR A 436 2.11 4.54 25.88
CA THR A 436 1.80 5.17 24.59
C THR A 436 3.00 5.98 24.09
N ALA A 437 3.15 6.06 22.78
CA ALA A 437 4.15 6.89 22.11
C ALA A 437 5.60 6.64 22.58
N PRO A 438 6.13 5.39 22.50
CA PRO A 438 7.50 5.13 22.90
C PRO A 438 8.46 5.99 22.07
N GLU A 439 9.31 6.79 22.75
CA GLU A 439 10.21 7.75 22.07
C GLU A 439 11.13 7.08 21.04
N ALA A 440 11.49 5.83 21.25
CA ALA A 440 12.28 5.05 20.30
C ALA A 440 11.62 4.93 18.90
N SER A 441 10.30 5.02 18.82
CA SER A 441 9.54 4.94 17.56
C SER A 441 9.37 6.30 16.85
N ARG A 442 9.62 7.42 17.53
CA ARG A 442 9.37 8.77 16.99
C ARG A 442 10.06 9.01 15.65
N ARG A 443 11.36 8.73 15.57
CA ARG A 443 12.12 8.93 14.32
C ARG A 443 11.58 8.09 13.17
N ALA A 444 11.17 6.86 13.44
CA ALA A 444 10.61 5.97 12.43
C ALA A 444 9.24 6.44 11.94
N VAL A 445 8.36 6.91 12.85
CA VAL A 445 7.06 7.52 12.49
C VAL A 445 7.27 8.73 11.60
N LEU A 446 8.10 9.69 12.01
CA LEU A 446 8.34 10.92 11.23
C LEU A 446 8.92 10.61 9.84
N LYS A 447 9.85 9.64 9.76
CA LYS A 447 10.39 9.20 8.48
C LYS A 447 9.33 8.55 7.60
N ALA A 448 8.47 7.70 8.16
CA ALA A 448 7.39 7.05 7.43
C ALA A 448 6.35 8.07 6.94
N LEU A 449 5.95 9.03 7.78
CA LEU A 449 5.00 10.08 7.40
C LEU A 449 5.58 11.08 6.38
N ALA A 450 6.91 11.27 6.36
CA ALA A 450 7.57 12.09 5.35
C ALA A 450 7.69 11.37 4.00
N ALA A 451 7.68 10.04 4.00
CA ALA A 451 7.68 9.22 2.79
C ALA A 451 6.27 9.25 2.17
N ARG A 452 6.18 9.59 0.87
CA ARG A 452 4.89 9.66 0.16
C ARG A 452 4.36 8.30 -0.31
N ASP A 453 5.08 7.22 -0.02
CA ASP A 453 4.76 5.86 -0.43
C ASP A 453 3.97 5.05 0.61
N VAL A 454 3.69 5.61 1.78
CA VAL A 454 2.88 4.95 2.81
C VAL A 454 1.40 5.20 2.54
N GLU A 455 0.64 4.11 2.40
CA GLU A 455 -0.78 4.16 2.02
C GLU A 455 -1.73 3.88 3.18
N ALA A 456 -1.34 3.00 4.10
CA ALA A 456 -2.22 2.58 5.18
C ALA A 456 -1.51 2.48 6.54
N ILE A 457 -2.32 2.51 7.59
CA ILE A 457 -1.88 2.32 8.97
C ILE A 457 -2.84 1.39 9.71
N MET A 458 -2.30 0.40 10.42
CA MET A 458 -3.09 -0.61 11.15
C MET A 458 -3.08 -0.36 12.65
N PHE A 459 -4.26 -0.40 13.27
CA PHE A 459 -4.47 -0.22 14.71
C PHE A 459 -5.13 -1.44 15.35
N ALA A 460 -4.40 -2.11 16.22
CA ALA A 460 -4.91 -3.20 17.05
C ALA A 460 -5.52 -2.72 18.39
N SER A 461 -5.45 -1.43 18.69
CA SER A 461 -6.07 -0.83 19.88
C SER A 461 -6.22 0.69 19.72
N GLY A 462 -7.15 1.29 20.48
CA GLY A 462 -7.29 2.75 20.55
C GLY A 462 -6.04 3.45 21.12
N SER A 463 -5.31 2.79 22.01
CA SER A 463 -4.03 3.30 22.54
C SER A 463 -2.97 3.42 21.43
N ALA A 464 -2.97 2.49 20.48
CA ALA A 464 -2.06 2.56 19.33
C ALA A 464 -2.34 3.79 18.44
N ALA A 465 -3.60 4.10 18.19
CA ALA A 465 -3.98 5.30 17.44
C ALA A 465 -3.56 6.59 18.18
N LYS A 466 -3.77 6.66 19.51
CA LYS A 466 -3.29 7.77 20.35
C LYS A 466 -1.76 7.93 20.27
N GLY A 467 -1.03 6.80 20.33
CA GLY A 467 0.42 6.79 20.26
C GLY A 467 0.96 7.36 18.95
N ILE A 468 0.32 7.10 17.81
CA ILE A 468 0.71 7.69 16.52
C ILE A 468 0.52 9.22 16.52
N VAL A 469 -0.61 9.72 17.00
CA VAL A 469 -0.88 11.16 17.08
C VAL A 469 0.16 11.90 17.94
N GLU A 470 0.57 11.28 19.05
CA GLU A 470 1.58 11.80 19.95
C GLU A 470 2.99 11.74 19.35
N LEU A 471 3.35 10.63 18.67
CA LEU A 471 4.63 10.46 18.00
C LEU A 471 4.78 11.40 16.78
N ALA A 472 3.71 11.66 16.05
CA ALA A 472 3.69 12.60 14.94
C ALA A 472 4.04 14.03 15.37
N GLY A 473 3.60 14.45 16.57
CA GLY A 473 3.96 15.73 17.19
C GLY A 473 3.36 16.94 16.50
N GLY A 474 3.92 17.40 15.38
CA GLY A 474 3.50 18.60 14.66
C GLY A 474 2.18 18.46 13.88
N GLU A 475 1.52 19.60 13.57
CA GLU A 475 0.26 19.62 12.85
C GLU A 475 0.38 19.02 11.44
N ALA A 476 1.44 19.34 10.71
CA ALA A 476 1.68 18.81 9.36
C ALA A 476 1.87 17.29 9.35
N ASP A 477 2.56 16.72 10.35
CA ASP A 477 2.77 15.27 10.42
C ASP A 477 1.50 14.54 10.87
N ARG A 478 0.69 15.16 11.75
CA ARG A 478 -0.64 14.64 12.10
C ARG A 478 -1.57 14.64 10.89
N ALA A 479 -1.59 15.71 10.10
CA ALA A 479 -2.39 15.77 8.88
C ALA A 479 -2.01 14.65 7.90
N ARG A 480 -0.70 14.35 7.76
CA ARG A 480 -0.23 13.21 6.94
C ARG A 480 -0.68 11.86 7.51
N ALA A 481 -0.60 11.68 8.83
CA ALA A 481 -1.08 10.45 9.47
C ALA A 481 -2.58 10.24 9.27
N PHE A 482 -3.39 11.31 9.35
CA PHE A 482 -4.84 11.26 9.15
C PHE A 482 -5.25 11.01 7.68
N ALA A 483 -4.36 11.32 6.73
CA ALA A 483 -4.57 11.04 5.30
C ALA A 483 -4.40 9.55 4.96
N LEU A 484 -3.71 8.75 5.79
CA LEU A 484 -3.52 7.32 5.57
C LEU A 484 -4.83 6.55 5.78
N LEU A 485 -5.00 5.46 5.02
CA LEU A 485 -6.10 4.53 5.24
C LEU A 485 -5.95 3.85 6.61
N ALA A 486 -6.77 4.21 7.57
CA ALA A 486 -6.74 3.60 8.89
C ALA A 486 -7.52 2.29 8.93
N ILE A 487 -6.84 1.21 9.29
CA ILE A 487 -7.41 -0.13 9.43
C ILE A 487 -7.46 -0.50 10.91
N THR A 488 -8.60 -0.92 11.41
CA THR A 488 -8.81 -1.15 12.83
C THR A 488 -9.27 -2.56 13.13
N ILE A 489 -8.87 -3.08 14.29
CA ILE A 489 -9.18 -4.44 14.72
C ILE A 489 -10.63 -4.63 15.16
N GLY A 490 -11.39 -3.57 15.36
CA GLY A 490 -12.78 -3.67 15.78
C GLY A 490 -13.37 -2.34 16.25
N PRO A 491 -14.68 -2.33 16.59
CA PRO A 491 -15.48 -1.12 16.73
C PRO A 491 -14.98 -0.15 17.82
N LYS A 492 -14.45 -0.66 18.93
CA LYS A 492 -13.89 0.18 20.00
C LYS A 492 -12.66 0.97 19.51
N THR A 493 -11.80 0.32 18.73
CA THR A 493 -10.61 0.95 18.14
C THR A 493 -11.01 1.94 17.06
N SER A 494 -12.02 1.60 16.23
CA SER A 494 -12.60 2.48 15.21
C SER A 494 -13.15 3.77 15.81
N GLY A 495 -13.88 3.67 16.94
CA GLY A 495 -14.42 4.85 17.65
C GLY A 495 -13.30 5.81 18.07
N VAL A 496 -12.27 5.28 18.74
CA VAL A 496 -11.11 6.09 19.18
C VAL A 496 -10.37 6.70 17.98
N ALA A 497 -10.15 5.93 16.92
CA ALA A 497 -9.44 6.42 15.73
C ALA A 497 -10.20 7.57 15.07
N ARG A 498 -11.54 7.47 14.92
CA ARG A 498 -12.38 8.54 14.37
C ARG A 498 -12.39 9.79 15.25
N GLU A 499 -12.49 9.63 16.58
CA GLU A 499 -12.42 10.76 17.53
C GLU A 499 -11.10 11.53 17.44
N LEU A 500 -10.00 10.83 17.09
CA LEU A 500 -8.68 11.44 16.88
C LEU A 500 -8.52 12.11 15.51
N GLY A 501 -9.42 11.88 14.56
CA GLY A 501 -9.38 12.46 13.23
C GLY A 501 -8.95 11.50 12.11
N PHE A 502 -8.71 10.20 12.39
CA PHE A 502 -8.39 9.23 11.35
C PHE A 502 -9.62 8.86 10.51
N LYS A 503 -9.42 8.75 9.19
CA LYS A 503 -10.38 8.17 8.26
C LYS A 503 -10.30 6.64 8.34
N VAL A 504 -11.18 6.01 9.14
CA VAL A 504 -11.24 4.54 9.23
C VAL A 504 -11.79 3.99 7.92
N ALA A 505 -10.90 3.39 7.13
CA ALA A 505 -11.20 2.82 5.82
C ALA A 505 -11.84 1.43 5.95
N ALA A 506 -11.35 0.60 6.89
CA ALA A 506 -11.93 -0.70 7.14
C ALA A 506 -11.78 -1.11 8.61
N GLU A 507 -12.72 -1.95 9.05
CA GLU A 507 -12.72 -2.61 10.34
C GLU A 507 -12.64 -4.12 10.15
N ALA A 508 -11.83 -4.81 10.96
CA ALA A 508 -11.69 -6.25 10.91
C ALA A 508 -12.98 -6.95 11.39
N GLU A 509 -13.40 -7.98 10.67
CA GLU A 509 -14.56 -8.80 11.05
C GLU A 509 -14.25 -9.73 12.23
N THR A 510 -13.03 -10.26 12.27
CA THR A 510 -12.49 -11.00 13.42
C THR A 510 -11.41 -10.18 14.11
N GLN A 511 -11.44 -10.16 15.46
CA GLN A 511 -10.51 -9.33 16.25
C GLN A 511 -9.16 -10.05 16.45
N ASP A 512 -8.53 -10.42 15.34
CA ASP A 512 -7.24 -11.10 15.28
C ASP A 512 -6.38 -10.54 14.14
N ALA A 513 -5.18 -11.06 14.00
CA ALA A 513 -4.23 -10.63 12.99
C ALA A 513 -4.72 -10.92 11.56
N ALA A 514 -5.35 -12.08 11.35
CA ALA A 514 -5.90 -12.47 10.06
C ALA A 514 -7.06 -11.55 9.64
N GLY A 515 -7.95 -11.21 10.56
CA GLY A 515 -9.04 -10.26 10.32
C GLY A 515 -8.52 -8.86 9.98
N LEU A 516 -7.48 -8.39 10.69
CA LEU A 516 -6.87 -7.09 10.41
C LEU A 516 -6.22 -7.05 9.01
N ARG A 517 -5.55 -8.13 8.60
CA ARG A 517 -4.97 -8.28 7.26
C ARG A 517 -6.04 -8.34 6.17
N ALA A 518 -7.14 -9.08 6.40
CA ALA A 518 -8.27 -9.12 5.46
C ALA A 518 -8.94 -7.75 5.30
N ALA A 519 -9.10 -7.00 6.39
CA ALA A 519 -9.63 -5.64 6.35
C ALA A 519 -8.72 -4.68 5.57
N LEU A 520 -7.39 -4.80 5.75
CA LEU A 520 -6.43 -4.03 4.96
C LEU A 520 -6.58 -4.32 3.47
N ARG A 521 -6.66 -5.60 3.07
CA ARG A 521 -6.85 -5.97 1.67
C ARG A 521 -8.12 -5.35 1.09
N ARG A 522 -9.25 -5.46 1.78
CA ARG A 522 -10.51 -4.83 1.35
C ARG A 522 -10.37 -3.32 1.16
N ALA A 523 -9.73 -2.63 2.11
CA ALA A 523 -9.55 -1.18 2.02
C ALA A 523 -8.72 -0.76 0.81
N ILE A 524 -7.67 -1.50 0.48
CA ILE A 524 -6.84 -1.25 -0.71
C ILE A 524 -7.62 -1.54 -1.99
N ASP A 525 -8.35 -2.67 -2.07
CA ASP A 525 -9.17 -3.00 -3.23
C ASP A 525 -10.25 -1.93 -3.48
N GLU A 526 -10.96 -1.47 -2.43
CA GLU A 526 -11.93 -0.39 -2.50
C GLU A 526 -11.31 0.97 -2.91
N GLU A 527 -10.05 1.22 -2.50
CA GLU A 527 -9.34 2.44 -2.91
C GLU A 527 -8.99 2.39 -4.40
N VAL A 528 -8.57 1.24 -4.91
CA VAL A 528 -8.33 1.03 -6.35
C VAL A 528 -9.64 1.21 -7.13
N GLU A 529 -10.75 0.63 -6.65
CA GLU A 529 -12.06 0.77 -7.28
C GLU A 529 -12.49 2.24 -7.36
N ARG A 530 -12.42 2.98 -6.27
CA ARG A 530 -12.72 4.42 -6.23
C ARG A 530 -11.82 5.22 -7.15
N TRP A 531 -10.54 4.88 -7.19
CA TRP A 531 -9.60 5.56 -8.08
C TRP A 531 -9.96 5.33 -9.56
N VAL A 532 -10.22 4.08 -9.96
CA VAL A 532 -10.64 3.76 -11.35
C VAL A 532 -11.91 4.53 -11.71
N GLU A 533 -12.93 4.49 -10.85
CA GLU A 533 -14.18 5.21 -11.09
C GLU A 533 -13.95 6.72 -11.22
N SER A 534 -13.09 7.29 -10.38
CA SER A 534 -12.78 8.73 -10.43
C SER A 534 -12.11 9.12 -11.73
N GLN A 535 -11.18 8.30 -12.22
CA GLN A 535 -10.45 8.54 -13.47
C GLN A 535 -11.33 8.37 -14.72
N LEU A 536 -12.29 7.45 -14.67
CA LEU A 536 -13.25 7.25 -15.77
C LEU A 536 -14.34 8.32 -15.83
N ARG A 537 -14.73 8.90 -14.68
CA ARG A 537 -15.76 9.95 -14.55
C ARG A 537 -15.22 11.37 -14.75
N GLN A 538 -13.95 11.55 -15.05
CA GLN A 538 -13.41 12.90 -15.25
C GLN A 538 -14.13 13.59 -16.40
N PRO A 539 -14.46 14.89 -16.25
CA PRO A 539 -15.31 15.59 -17.20
C PRO A 539 -14.68 15.59 -18.60
N ALA A 540 -15.49 15.12 -19.55
CA ALA A 540 -15.27 15.33 -20.95
C ALA A 540 -15.52 16.82 -21.27
#